data_d9568cd685e272b52a91d1cb64d3fe90
#
_entry.id   d9568cd685e272b52a91d1cb64d3fe90
#
_cell.length_a   1.000
_cell.length_b   1.000
_cell.length_c   1.000
_cell.angle_alpha   90.00
_cell.angle_beta   90.00
_cell.angle_gamma   90.00
#
_symmetry.space_group_name_H-M   'P 1'
#
loop_
_entity.id
_entity.type
_entity.pdbx_description
1 polymer ?
#
loop_
_entity_poly.entity_id
_entity_poly.type
_entity_poly.pdbx_seq_one_letter_code
_entity_poly.pdbx_strand_id
1 'polypeptide(L)'
;MSIDEELEKTPAVAVRRARAWLSRVAEPGTIDFWRYVDELGPVDVVRRLRAGSAPERIRAIVGVRAGEDESASDLTRAERCGARLVIPEDDEWPALALHALTLATSREPADHRVQPDRTLAPVPPIALWVRGPARLDQIVERSVAVVGSRASTAYGEHVASELGFQLGERGWTVVSGGAFGIDAAAHRGALAAEAPTLAVLACGVDRPYPAAHGALFSRIVETGLLVSEWPPGCAPLRHRFLVRNRLIAALTRGTVVVEAAARSGAQATAKRAHRLGRQVMVVPGPVTSAMSIGCHELLRDEEAGATLVASAAHVIEAVGGIGIDLAGPPDKPTGPRDGLSDLAARVLDACPVRTGVSPERLAAIAGCDVLEVLRVLPALELADLVQWTGSGWRLAPVKRAGDGAPG
;
A
#
# COMPACT_ATOMS: atom_id res chain seq x y z
N MET A 1 -33.19 -10.45 21.09
CA MET A 1 -32.55 -10.67 22.41
C MET A 1 -31.75 -9.42 22.71
N SER A 2 -31.93 -8.81 23.88
CA SER A 2 -31.22 -7.60 24.28
C SER A 2 -29.74 -7.89 24.56
N ILE A 3 -28.90 -6.85 24.49
CA ILE A 3 -27.48 -7.01 24.84
C ILE A 3 -27.33 -7.47 26.30
N ASP A 4 -28.17 -6.97 27.19
CA ASP A 4 -28.11 -7.29 28.62
C ASP A 4 -28.34 -8.80 28.87
N GLU A 5 -29.29 -9.44 28.15
CA GLU A 5 -29.53 -10.90 28.21
C GLU A 5 -28.34 -11.69 27.63
N GLU A 6 -27.63 -11.17 26.62
CA GLU A 6 -26.50 -11.87 26.01
C GLU A 6 -25.20 -11.72 26.81
N LEU A 7 -25.05 -10.65 27.59
CA LEU A 7 -23.90 -10.48 28.50
C LEU A 7 -23.92 -11.49 29.69
N GLU A 8 -25.06 -12.18 29.91
CA GLU A 8 -25.18 -13.27 30.92
C GLU A 8 -24.85 -14.66 30.36
N LYS A 9 -24.63 -14.78 29.03
CA LYS A 9 -24.26 -16.04 28.39
C LYS A 9 -22.78 -16.40 28.61
N THR A 10 -22.32 -17.37 27.83
CA THR A 10 -20.89 -17.78 27.88
C THR A 10 -19.98 -16.58 27.61
N PRO A 11 -18.82 -16.51 28.28
CA PRO A 11 -17.89 -15.36 28.15
C PRO A 11 -17.57 -14.97 26.70
N ALA A 12 -17.37 -15.93 25.82
CA ALA A 12 -17.05 -15.67 24.41
C ALA A 12 -18.19 -14.95 23.66
N VAL A 13 -19.44 -15.34 23.90
CA VAL A 13 -20.63 -14.69 23.30
C VAL A 13 -20.79 -13.28 23.84
N ALA A 14 -20.65 -13.11 25.16
CA ALA A 14 -20.75 -11.82 25.83
C ALA A 14 -19.69 -10.83 25.32
N VAL A 15 -18.44 -11.26 25.20
CA VAL A 15 -17.34 -10.44 24.70
C VAL A 15 -17.60 -10.01 23.25
N ARG A 16 -17.93 -10.93 22.36
CA ARG A 16 -18.21 -10.63 20.95
C ARG A 16 -19.36 -9.64 20.80
N ARG A 17 -20.42 -9.84 21.55
CA ARG A 17 -21.58 -8.95 21.56
C ARG A 17 -21.22 -7.55 22.07
N ALA A 18 -20.45 -7.48 23.16
CA ALA A 18 -19.95 -6.22 23.69
C ALA A 18 -19.07 -5.47 22.70
N ARG A 19 -18.13 -6.17 22.05
CA ARG A 19 -17.27 -5.59 21.01
C ARG A 19 -18.07 -5.05 19.82
N ALA A 20 -19.09 -5.79 19.35
CA ALA A 20 -19.98 -5.33 18.29
C ALA A 20 -20.70 -4.03 18.69
N TRP A 21 -21.26 -3.96 19.89
CA TRP A 21 -21.94 -2.76 20.40
C TRP A 21 -20.97 -1.58 20.54
N LEU A 22 -19.80 -1.79 21.14
CA LEU A 22 -18.77 -0.75 21.33
C LEU A 22 -18.29 -0.17 20.01
N SER A 23 -18.15 -1.00 18.95
CA SER A 23 -17.76 -0.53 17.62
C SER A 23 -18.79 0.38 16.95
N ARG A 24 -20.06 0.33 17.39
CA ARG A 24 -21.13 1.19 16.90
C ARG A 24 -21.27 2.49 17.68
N VAL A 25 -21.16 2.43 19.00
CA VAL A 25 -21.48 3.59 19.85
C VAL A 25 -20.35 4.61 19.90
N ALA A 26 -19.10 4.20 19.67
CA ALA A 26 -17.95 5.09 19.65
C ALA A 26 -17.35 5.22 18.26
N GLU A 27 -17.01 6.43 17.85
CA GLU A 27 -16.21 6.63 16.63
C GLU A 27 -14.78 6.15 16.87
N PRO A 28 -14.20 5.39 15.94
CA PRO A 28 -12.80 4.96 15.98
C PRO A 28 -11.81 6.13 16.13
N GLY A 29 -10.67 5.88 16.75
CA GLY A 29 -9.61 6.87 16.91
C GLY A 29 -9.73 7.70 18.19
N THR A 30 -10.58 7.31 19.16
CA THR A 30 -10.74 8.00 20.45
C THR A 30 -9.91 7.31 21.52
N ILE A 31 -8.77 7.94 21.93
CA ILE A 31 -7.79 7.37 22.88
C ILE A 31 -8.44 7.03 24.22
N ASP A 32 -9.16 7.97 24.82
CA ASP A 32 -9.75 7.77 26.16
C ASP A 32 -10.75 6.62 26.18
N PHE A 33 -11.51 6.45 25.10
CA PHE A 33 -12.47 5.35 24.98
C PHE A 33 -11.75 4.01 24.83
N TRP A 34 -10.72 3.95 24.00
CA TRP A 34 -9.93 2.74 23.83
C TRP A 34 -9.26 2.33 25.16
N ARG A 35 -8.59 3.25 25.85
CA ARG A 35 -7.96 3.00 27.16
C ARG A 35 -8.96 2.46 28.17
N TYR A 36 -10.16 3.03 28.19
CA TYR A 36 -11.24 2.59 29.10
C TYR A 36 -11.71 1.17 28.80
N VAL A 37 -11.76 0.79 27.52
CA VAL A 37 -12.10 -0.58 27.11
C VAL A 37 -10.94 -1.55 27.39
N ASP A 38 -9.71 -1.11 27.18
CA ASP A 38 -8.50 -1.93 27.41
C ASP A 38 -8.32 -2.23 28.92
N GLU A 39 -8.58 -1.25 29.76
CA GLU A 39 -8.42 -1.36 31.22
C GLU A 39 -9.49 -2.26 31.88
N LEU A 40 -10.75 -2.10 31.48
CA LEU A 40 -11.88 -2.75 32.18
C LEU A 40 -12.43 -3.99 31.44
N GLY A 41 -12.05 -4.15 30.20
CA GLY A 41 -12.64 -5.14 29.31
C GLY A 41 -14.00 -4.71 28.72
N PRO A 42 -14.36 -5.28 27.54
CA PRO A 42 -15.52 -4.84 26.78
C PRO A 42 -16.86 -5.02 27.50
N VAL A 43 -17.03 -6.11 28.23
CA VAL A 43 -18.30 -6.44 28.89
C VAL A 43 -18.59 -5.46 30.04
N ASP A 44 -17.62 -5.16 30.89
CA ASP A 44 -17.78 -4.25 32.01
C ASP A 44 -17.99 -2.81 31.56
N VAL A 45 -17.32 -2.41 30.45
CA VAL A 45 -17.56 -1.10 29.84
C VAL A 45 -19.00 -0.97 29.34
N VAL A 46 -19.54 -1.99 28.67
CA VAL A 46 -20.97 -1.99 28.26
C VAL A 46 -21.89 -1.88 29.46
N ARG A 47 -21.70 -2.71 30.49
CA ARG A 47 -22.50 -2.65 31.72
C ARG A 47 -22.49 -1.26 32.35
N ARG A 48 -21.33 -0.63 32.50
CA ARG A 48 -21.20 0.72 33.08
C ARG A 48 -21.84 1.79 32.22
N LEU A 49 -21.70 1.72 30.89
CA LEU A 49 -22.35 2.67 29.98
C LEU A 49 -23.86 2.56 30.01
N ARG A 50 -24.41 1.33 30.01
CA ARG A 50 -25.85 1.05 30.09
C ARG A 50 -26.43 1.48 31.43
N ALA A 51 -25.72 1.24 32.53
CA ALA A 51 -26.10 1.67 33.87
C ALA A 51 -25.89 3.18 34.13
N GLY A 52 -25.31 3.94 33.18
CA GLY A 52 -25.01 5.35 33.38
C GLY A 52 -23.88 5.64 34.37
N SER A 53 -23.15 4.60 34.85
CA SER A 53 -22.10 4.70 35.87
C SER A 53 -20.68 4.91 35.29
N ALA A 54 -20.54 4.96 33.95
CA ALA A 54 -19.29 5.32 33.31
C ALA A 54 -18.93 6.81 33.57
N PRO A 55 -17.62 7.16 33.59
CA PRO A 55 -17.18 8.55 33.74
C PRO A 55 -17.84 9.48 32.70
N GLU A 56 -18.13 10.72 33.11
CA GLU A 56 -18.84 11.69 32.26
C GLU A 56 -18.13 11.88 30.89
N ARG A 57 -16.80 11.97 30.88
CA ARG A 57 -16.01 12.08 29.66
C ARG A 57 -16.26 10.91 28.69
N ILE A 58 -16.42 9.69 29.21
CA ILE A 58 -16.67 8.49 28.39
C ILE A 58 -18.12 8.49 27.89
N ARG A 59 -19.07 8.88 28.76
CA ARG A 59 -20.48 9.04 28.36
C ARG A 59 -20.66 10.09 27.26
N ALA A 60 -19.91 11.19 27.33
CA ALA A 60 -19.91 12.23 26.29
C ALA A 60 -19.41 11.73 24.92
N ILE A 61 -18.47 10.78 24.88
CA ILE A 61 -17.96 10.19 23.64
C ILE A 61 -19.03 9.38 22.92
N VAL A 62 -19.79 8.56 23.65
CA VAL A 62 -20.83 7.70 23.08
C VAL A 62 -22.15 8.45 22.85
N GLY A 63 -22.44 9.46 23.67
CA GLY A 63 -23.63 10.32 23.55
C GLY A 63 -24.91 9.51 23.52
N VAL A 64 -25.87 9.94 22.69
CA VAL A 64 -27.20 9.29 22.54
C VAL A 64 -27.12 7.87 21.99
N ARG A 65 -26.05 7.50 21.31
CA ARG A 65 -25.87 6.17 20.72
C ARG A 65 -25.79 5.06 21.75
N ALA A 66 -25.43 5.38 23.00
CA ALA A 66 -25.40 4.41 24.09
C ALA A 66 -26.81 3.84 24.45
N GLY A 67 -27.89 4.56 24.11
CA GLY A 67 -29.26 4.12 24.33
C GLY A 67 -29.75 3.09 23.31
N GLU A 68 -29.10 2.97 22.16
CA GLU A 68 -29.52 2.09 21.07
C GLU A 68 -28.74 0.77 21.10
N ASP A 69 -29.43 -0.36 20.90
CA ASP A 69 -28.79 -1.66 20.75
C ASP A 69 -29.04 -2.24 19.36
N GLU A 70 -28.19 -1.89 18.42
CA GLU A 70 -28.23 -2.46 17.08
C GLU A 70 -27.21 -3.60 16.89
N SER A 71 -26.46 -3.98 17.90
CA SER A 71 -25.36 -4.94 17.76
C SER A 71 -25.80 -6.34 17.28
N ALA A 72 -27.01 -6.82 17.65
CA ALA A 72 -27.57 -8.05 17.06
C ALA A 72 -27.87 -7.88 15.57
N SER A 73 -28.47 -6.75 15.22
CA SER A 73 -28.78 -6.41 13.84
C SER A 73 -27.51 -6.31 12.99
N ASP A 74 -26.43 -5.73 13.55
CA ASP A 74 -25.13 -5.61 12.90
C ASP A 74 -24.48 -6.97 12.64
N LEU A 75 -24.47 -7.85 13.63
CA LEU A 75 -23.96 -9.22 13.47
C LEU A 75 -24.76 -9.98 12.40
N THR A 76 -26.10 -9.91 12.47
CA THR A 76 -26.98 -10.55 11.47
C THR A 76 -26.76 -9.96 10.07
N ARG A 77 -26.57 -8.64 9.97
CA ARG A 77 -26.28 -7.98 8.68
C ARG A 77 -24.92 -8.37 8.13
N ALA A 78 -23.92 -8.53 9.01
CA ALA A 78 -22.61 -9.03 8.63
C ALA A 78 -22.70 -10.44 8.04
N GLU A 79 -23.35 -11.36 8.75
CA GLU A 79 -23.56 -12.75 8.27
C GLU A 79 -24.25 -12.79 6.91
N ARG A 80 -25.32 -12.00 6.72
CA ARG A 80 -26.05 -11.93 5.45
C ARG A 80 -25.21 -11.46 4.27
N CYS A 81 -24.21 -10.61 4.49
CA CYS A 81 -23.30 -10.16 3.41
C CYS A 81 -22.00 -10.96 3.34
N GLY A 82 -21.88 -12.08 4.08
CA GLY A 82 -20.69 -12.92 4.12
C GLY A 82 -19.51 -12.27 4.87
N ALA A 83 -19.82 -11.41 5.85
CA ALA A 83 -18.83 -10.80 6.72
C ALA A 83 -18.88 -11.41 8.13
N ARG A 84 -17.79 -11.22 8.87
CA ARG A 84 -17.64 -11.63 10.28
C ARG A 84 -17.04 -10.50 11.10
N LEU A 85 -17.23 -10.56 12.41
CA LEU A 85 -16.58 -9.68 13.37
C LEU A 85 -15.34 -10.39 13.90
N VAL A 86 -14.18 -9.79 13.72
CA VAL A 86 -12.89 -10.23 14.28
C VAL A 86 -12.54 -9.32 15.44
N ILE A 87 -12.26 -9.91 16.59
CA ILE A 87 -12.03 -9.22 17.87
C ILE A 87 -10.65 -9.59 18.45
N PRO A 88 -10.08 -8.80 19.37
CA PRO A 88 -8.78 -9.08 19.99
C PRO A 88 -8.66 -10.46 20.64
N GLU A 89 -9.76 -11.07 21.01
CA GLU A 89 -9.84 -12.38 21.64
C GLU A 89 -9.87 -13.55 20.65
N ASP A 90 -9.88 -13.27 19.33
CA ASP A 90 -9.86 -14.29 18.27
C ASP A 90 -8.43 -14.60 17.81
N ASP A 91 -8.18 -15.86 17.42
CA ASP A 91 -6.92 -16.29 16.81
C ASP A 91 -6.66 -15.62 15.44
N GLU A 92 -7.70 -15.07 14.81
CA GLU A 92 -7.62 -14.34 13.55
C GLU A 92 -7.21 -12.87 13.75
N TRP A 93 -7.12 -12.40 14.99
CA TRP A 93 -6.74 -11.03 15.26
C TRP A 93 -5.28 -10.77 14.90
N PRO A 94 -4.98 -9.75 14.06
CA PRO A 94 -3.61 -9.48 13.62
C PRO A 94 -2.80 -8.74 14.70
N ALA A 95 -2.60 -9.39 15.85
CA ALA A 95 -2.01 -8.80 17.05
C ALA A 95 -0.64 -8.16 16.80
N LEU A 96 0.26 -8.86 16.09
CA LEU A 96 1.60 -8.35 15.78
C LEU A 96 1.57 -7.09 14.91
N ALA A 97 0.69 -7.06 13.91
CA ALA A 97 0.56 -5.90 13.04
C ALA A 97 0.00 -4.69 13.81
N LEU A 98 -1.03 -4.89 14.62
CA LEU A 98 -1.70 -3.82 15.38
C LEU A 98 -0.94 -3.39 16.64
N HIS A 99 0.04 -4.17 17.12
CA HIS A 99 0.84 -3.84 18.30
C HIS A 99 1.54 -2.47 18.19
N ALA A 100 1.94 -2.07 16.99
CA ALA A 100 2.51 -0.75 16.75
C ALA A 100 1.56 0.40 17.15
N LEU A 101 0.25 0.23 16.95
CA LEU A 101 -0.75 1.20 17.42
C LEU A 101 -0.83 1.24 18.93
N THR A 102 -0.81 0.10 19.60
CA THR A 102 -0.81 0.02 21.09
C THR A 102 0.41 0.74 21.67
N LEU A 103 1.60 0.46 21.15
CA LEU A 103 2.83 1.13 21.57
C LEU A 103 2.81 2.65 21.33
N ALA A 104 2.29 3.08 20.18
CA ALA A 104 2.17 4.50 19.86
C ALA A 104 1.14 5.18 20.77
N THR A 105 -0.01 4.53 21.06
CA THR A 105 -1.03 5.06 21.97
C THR A 105 -0.52 5.19 23.41
N SER A 106 0.31 4.26 23.87
CA SER A 106 0.88 4.33 25.25
C SER A 106 1.85 5.50 25.42
N ARG A 107 2.44 6.01 24.35
CA ARG A 107 3.33 7.18 24.35
C ARG A 107 2.58 8.50 24.30
N GLU A 108 1.30 8.50 23.93
CA GLU A 108 0.48 9.71 23.93
C GLU A 108 0.23 10.19 25.37
N PRO A 109 0.37 11.51 25.65
CA PRO A 109 0.15 12.05 26.97
C PRO A 109 -1.24 11.71 27.53
N ALA A 110 -1.32 11.47 28.83
CA ALA A 110 -2.58 11.29 29.54
C ALA A 110 -3.30 12.63 29.80
N ASP A 111 -2.77 13.76 29.33
CA ASP A 111 -3.38 15.07 29.54
C ASP A 111 -4.62 15.24 28.68
N HIS A 112 -5.78 15.09 29.33
CA HIS A 112 -7.11 15.22 28.72
C HIS A 112 -7.46 16.64 28.26
N ARG A 113 -6.63 17.65 28.54
CA ARG A 113 -6.87 19.05 28.15
C ARG A 113 -6.56 19.32 26.69
N VAL A 114 -5.66 18.54 26.11
CA VAL A 114 -5.35 18.56 24.69
C VAL A 114 -6.00 17.34 24.07
N GLN A 115 -7.21 17.47 23.48
CA GLN A 115 -7.76 16.39 22.66
C GLN A 115 -6.89 16.29 21.38
N PRO A 116 -6.09 15.23 21.22
CA PRO A 116 -5.36 15.04 19.98
C PRO A 116 -6.38 14.95 18.83
N ASP A 117 -6.03 15.52 17.69
CA ASP A 117 -6.85 15.37 16.49
C ASP A 117 -7.13 13.88 16.26
N ARG A 118 -8.40 13.48 16.40
CA ARG A 118 -8.84 12.09 16.24
C ARG A 118 -8.38 11.49 14.91
N THR A 119 -8.18 12.33 13.91
CA THR A 119 -7.71 11.89 12.61
C THR A 119 -6.25 11.46 12.63
N LEU A 120 -5.47 11.85 13.62
CA LEU A 120 -4.03 11.57 13.76
C LEU A 120 -3.72 10.57 14.87
N ALA A 121 -4.67 10.28 15.76
CA ALA A 121 -4.46 9.43 16.92
C ALA A 121 -4.13 7.96 16.52
N PRO A 122 -3.06 7.36 17.05
CA PRO A 122 -2.63 6.01 16.72
C PRO A 122 -3.39 4.94 17.54
N VAL A 123 -4.71 5.02 17.62
CA VAL A 123 -5.53 4.17 18.49
C VAL A 123 -5.76 2.80 17.85
N PRO A 124 -5.55 1.67 18.57
CA PRO A 124 -5.94 0.35 18.08
C PRO A 124 -7.44 0.24 17.85
N PRO A 125 -7.88 -0.62 16.92
CA PRO A 125 -9.31 -0.88 16.73
C PRO A 125 -9.88 -1.72 17.90
N ILE A 126 -11.13 -1.48 18.25
CA ILE A 126 -11.86 -2.26 19.27
C ILE A 126 -12.31 -3.61 18.69
N ALA A 127 -12.69 -3.60 17.42
CA ALA A 127 -13.10 -4.75 16.64
C ALA A 127 -12.94 -4.42 15.15
N LEU A 128 -12.89 -5.45 14.31
CA LEU A 128 -12.81 -5.33 12.85
C LEU A 128 -13.91 -6.15 12.19
N TRP A 129 -14.68 -5.52 11.31
CA TRP A 129 -15.62 -6.18 10.43
C TRP A 129 -14.89 -6.60 9.17
N VAL A 130 -14.92 -7.90 8.87
CA VAL A 130 -14.09 -8.51 7.82
C VAL A 130 -14.99 -9.28 6.87
N ARG A 131 -14.84 -9.04 5.56
CA ARG A 131 -15.59 -9.73 4.50
C ARG A 131 -14.63 -10.31 3.48
N GLY A 132 -14.78 -11.61 3.21
CA GLY A 132 -13.94 -12.39 2.30
C GLY A 132 -13.38 -13.66 2.96
N PRO A 133 -12.82 -14.58 2.17
CA PRO A 133 -12.44 -15.92 2.63
C PRO A 133 -11.09 -15.96 3.35
N ALA A 134 -10.17 -15.03 3.06
CA ALA A 134 -8.83 -15.05 3.65
C ALA A 134 -8.89 -14.81 5.18
N ARG A 135 -7.88 -15.31 5.90
CA ARG A 135 -7.70 -14.98 7.33
C ARG A 135 -6.92 -13.69 7.48
N LEU A 136 -7.40 -12.79 8.34
CA LEU A 136 -6.81 -11.46 8.51
C LEU A 136 -5.39 -11.51 9.08
N ASP A 137 -5.13 -12.36 10.07
CA ASP A 137 -3.81 -12.56 10.68
C ASP A 137 -2.75 -12.98 9.64
N GLN A 138 -3.12 -13.88 8.74
CA GLN A 138 -2.23 -14.44 7.73
C GLN A 138 -1.98 -13.47 6.56
N ILE A 139 -3.05 -12.85 6.04
CA ILE A 139 -2.95 -11.99 4.85
C ILE A 139 -2.12 -10.73 5.11
N VAL A 140 -2.03 -10.27 6.36
CA VAL A 140 -1.23 -9.09 6.74
C VAL A 140 0.22 -9.41 7.05
N GLU A 141 0.59 -10.66 7.22
CA GLU A 141 1.95 -11.07 7.62
C GLU A 141 3.01 -10.62 6.61
N ARG A 142 2.75 -10.81 5.32
CA ARG A 142 3.57 -10.34 4.20
C ARG A 142 2.80 -9.32 3.39
N SER A 143 2.64 -8.12 3.93
CA SER A 143 1.82 -7.09 3.29
C SER A 143 2.50 -5.73 3.21
N VAL A 144 2.14 -4.98 2.16
CA VAL A 144 2.63 -3.64 1.86
C VAL A 144 1.44 -2.75 1.51
N ALA A 145 1.40 -1.55 2.10
CA ALA A 145 0.45 -0.54 1.70
C ALA A 145 0.92 0.14 0.41
N VAL A 146 0.04 0.22 -0.60
CA VAL A 146 0.26 1.00 -1.81
C VAL A 146 -0.79 2.09 -1.86
N VAL A 147 -0.38 3.35 -1.72
CA VAL A 147 -1.28 4.50 -1.59
C VAL A 147 -0.86 5.64 -2.51
N GLY A 148 -1.80 6.53 -2.82
CA GLY A 148 -1.46 7.69 -3.64
C GLY A 148 -2.64 8.60 -3.96
N SER A 149 -2.45 9.41 -5.00
CA SER A 149 -3.44 10.36 -5.48
C SER A 149 -4.71 9.67 -5.97
N ARG A 150 -5.87 10.29 -5.68
CA ARG A 150 -7.16 9.90 -6.26
C ARG A 150 -7.31 10.37 -7.70
N ALA A 151 -6.63 11.47 -8.05
CA ALA A 151 -6.52 12.01 -9.40
C ALA A 151 -5.14 11.64 -9.95
N SER A 152 -4.89 10.34 -10.10
CA SER A 152 -3.65 9.79 -10.62
C SER A 152 -3.43 10.12 -12.09
N THR A 153 -2.15 10.15 -12.48
CA THR A 153 -1.77 10.19 -13.91
C THR A 153 -1.70 8.78 -14.47
N ALA A 154 -1.63 8.65 -15.80
CA ALA A 154 -1.41 7.36 -16.46
C ALA A 154 -0.09 6.70 -16.00
N TYR A 155 0.95 7.50 -15.71
CA TYR A 155 2.20 7.02 -15.11
C TYR A 155 1.96 6.40 -13.74
N GLY A 156 1.26 7.11 -12.84
CA GLY A 156 0.99 6.62 -11.49
C GLY A 156 0.13 5.35 -11.48
N GLU A 157 -0.91 5.28 -12.33
CA GLU A 157 -1.74 4.09 -12.45
C GLU A 157 -0.97 2.88 -12.99
N HIS A 158 -0.12 3.09 -14.00
CA HIS A 158 0.74 2.04 -14.53
C HIS A 158 1.70 1.51 -13.46
N VAL A 159 2.43 2.40 -12.77
CA VAL A 159 3.37 2.01 -11.72
C VAL A 159 2.67 1.30 -10.55
N ALA A 160 1.52 1.80 -10.10
CA ALA A 160 0.77 1.18 -9.01
C ALA A 160 0.25 -0.22 -9.39
N SER A 161 -0.23 -0.38 -10.64
CA SER A 161 -0.68 -1.67 -11.15
C SER A 161 0.46 -2.66 -11.28
N GLU A 162 1.59 -2.24 -11.83
CA GLU A 162 2.79 -3.05 -11.99
C GLU A 162 3.37 -3.49 -10.64
N LEU A 163 3.46 -2.56 -9.66
CA LEU A 163 3.86 -2.89 -8.30
C LEU A 163 2.89 -3.89 -7.65
N GLY A 164 1.58 -3.69 -7.83
CA GLY A 164 0.57 -4.61 -7.29
C GLY A 164 0.71 -6.01 -7.87
N PHE A 165 0.92 -6.11 -9.18
CA PHE A 165 1.13 -7.38 -9.89
C PHE A 165 2.40 -8.09 -9.40
N GLN A 166 3.55 -7.41 -9.45
CA GLN A 166 4.83 -8.00 -9.06
C GLN A 166 4.92 -8.36 -7.58
N LEU A 167 4.28 -7.59 -6.68
CA LEU A 167 4.16 -7.95 -5.27
C LEU A 167 3.33 -9.21 -5.10
N GLY A 168 2.19 -9.30 -5.81
CA GLY A 168 1.33 -10.48 -5.79
C GLY A 168 2.04 -11.75 -6.24
N GLU A 169 2.75 -11.71 -7.37
CA GLU A 169 3.55 -12.84 -7.87
C GLU A 169 4.60 -13.35 -6.86
N ARG A 170 5.08 -12.46 -5.99
CA ARG A 170 6.07 -12.79 -4.94
C ARG A 170 5.44 -13.13 -3.58
N GLY A 171 4.13 -13.37 -3.54
CA GLY A 171 3.40 -13.74 -2.33
C GLY A 171 3.27 -12.60 -1.31
N TRP A 172 3.31 -11.33 -1.75
CA TRP A 172 3.04 -10.17 -0.93
C TRP A 172 1.64 -9.64 -1.16
N THR A 173 0.94 -9.36 -0.08
CA THR A 173 -0.40 -8.78 -0.12
C THR A 173 -0.34 -7.27 -0.27
N VAL A 174 -1.04 -6.74 -1.27
CA VAL A 174 -1.30 -5.31 -1.39
C VAL A 174 -2.43 -4.91 -0.46
N VAL A 175 -2.18 -3.92 0.39
CA VAL A 175 -3.18 -3.29 1.25
C VAL A 175 -3.41 -1.86 0.79
N SER A 176 -4.67 -1.46 0.59
CA SER A 176 -4.98 -0.07 0.22
C SER A 176 -6.38 0.33 0.69
N GLY A 177 -6.82 1.52 0.29
CA GLY A 177 -8.10 2.06 0.73
C GLY A 177 -9.25 1.90 -0.26
N GLY A 178 -9.00 1.34 -1.44
CA GLY A 178 -9.99 1.17 -2.49
C GLY A 178 -10.49 2.48 -3.11
N ALA A 179 -9.79 3.60 -2.91
CA ALA A 179 -10.12 4.89 -3.51
C ALA A 179 -9.87 4.88 -5.04
N PHE A 180 -10.32 5.93 -5.73
CA PHE A 180 -9.95 6.15 -7.13
C PHE A 180 -8.42 6.30 -7.28
N GLY A 181 -7.92 6.11 -8.49
CA GLY A 181 -6.51 6.32 -8.84
C GLY A 181 -5.61 5.20 -8.31
N ILE A 182 -4.56 5.56 -7.59
CA ILE A 182 -3.48 4.67 -7.18
C ILE A 182 -3.97 3.43 -6.40
N ASP A 183 -4.88 3.63 -5.43
CA ASP A 183 -5.41 2.53 -4.61
C ASP A 183 -6.07 1.46 -5.50
N ALA A 184 -6.94 1.89 -6.41
CA ALA A 184 -7.64 0.97 -7.32
C ALA A 184 -6.69 0.31 -8.33
N ALA A 185 -5.69 1.03 -8.84
CA ALA A 185 -4.70 0.49 -9.75
C ALA A 185 -3.87 -0.61 -9.06
N ALA A 186 -3.42 -0.38 -7.83
CA ALA A 186 -2.69 -1.37 -7.04
C ALA A 186 -3.49 -2.65 -6.77
N HIS A 187 -4.78 -2.50 -6.38
CA HIS A 187 -5.66 -3.66 -6.22
C HIS A 187 -5.86 -4.44 -7.53
N ARG A 188 -6.05 -3.73 -8.66
CA ARG A 188 -6.20 -4.39 -9.98
C ARG A 188 -4.93 -5.15 -10.37
N GLY A 189 -3.75 -4.59 -10.10
CA GLY A 189 -2.48 -5.26 -10.33
C GLY A 189 -2.37 -6.57 -9.54
N ALA A 190 -2.64 -6.54 -8.23
CA ALA A 190 -2.64 -7.74 -7.40
C ALA A 190 -3.64 -8.80 -7.88
N LEU A 191 -4.86 -8.38 -8.24
CA LEU A 191 -5.88 -9.29 -8.79
C LEU A 191 -5.50 -9.86 -10.16
N ALA A 192 -4.73 -9.12 -10.98
CA ALA A 192 -4.22 -9.62 -12.26
C ALA A 192 -3.14 -10.69 -12.07
N ALA A 193 -2.40 -10.67 -10.96
CA ALA A 193 -1.49 -11.72 -10.53
C ALA A 193 -2.21 -12.88 -9.79
N GLU A 194 -3.54 -12.89 -9.78
CA GLU A 194 -4.37 -13.86 -9.02
C GLU A 194 -4.05 -13.89 -7.51
N ALA A 195 -3.41 -12.82 -7.00
CA ALA A 195 -3.01 -12.71 -5.61
C ALA A 195 -4.10 -12.07 -4.75
N PRO A 196 -4.22 -12.46 -3.47
CA PRO A 196 -5.15 -11.82 -2.55
C PRO A 196 -4.72 -10.38 -2.27
N THR A 197 -5.71 -9.49 -2.11
CA THR A 197 -5.49 -8.10 -1.74
C THR A 197 -6.49 -7.67 -0.66
N LEU A 198 -6.13 -6.69 0.16
CA LEU A 198 -6.92 -6.24 1.29
C LEU A 198 -7.29 -4.77 1.14
N ALA A 199 -8.59 -4.47 1.08
CA ALA A 199 -9.08 -3.10 1.10
C ALA A 199 -9.60 -2.73 2.50
N VAL A 200 -9.00 -1.71 3.11
CA VAL A 200 -9.49 -1.13 4.37
C VAL A 200 -10.51 -0.04 4.02
N LEU A 201 -11.69 -0.09 4.61
CA LEU A 201 -12.80 0.80 4.27
C LEU A 201 -13.08 1.83 5.38
N ALA A 202 -13.72 2.94 5.01
CA ALA A 202 -14.17 4.00 5.91
C ALA A 202 -15.71 4.00 6.08
N CYS A 203 -16.34 2.84 5.84
CA CYS A 203 -17.78 2.59 5.88
C CYS A 203 -18.01 1.11 6.15
N GLY A 204 -19.26 0.68 6.33
CA GLY A 204 -19.60 -0.74 6.50
C GLY A 204 -19.15 -1.58 5.31
N VAL A 205 -18.69 -2.80 5.58
CA VAL A 205 -18.19 -3.76 4.56
C VAL A 205 -19.28 -4.25 3.61
N ASP A 206 -20.56 -4.02 3.96
CA ASP A 206 -21.75 -4.29 3.14
C ASP A 206 -22.01 -3.22 2.07
N ARG A 207 -21.46 -2.01 2.25
CA ARG A 207 -21.62 -0.85 1.36
C ARG A 207 -20.28 -0.18 1.02
N PRO A 208 -19.37 -0.90 0.36
CA PRO A 208 -18.03 -0.35 0.07
C PRO A 208 -18.12 0.90 -0.81
N TYR A 209 -17.26 1.87 -0.51
CA TYR A 209 -17.19 3.15 -1.20
C TYR A 209 -15.79 3.38 -1.81
N PRO A 210 -15.68 3.91 -3.02
CA PRO A 210 -16.73 4.47 -3.89
C PRO A 210 -17.59 3.39 -4.60
N ALA A 211 -18.88 3.66 -4.78
CA ALA A 211 -19.82 2.72 -5.39
C ALA A 211 -19.42 2.32 -6.83
N ALA A 212 -18.75 3.22 -7.56
CA ALA A 212 -18.20 2.94 -8.89
C ALA A 212 -17.16 1.81 -8.91
N HIS A 213 -16.56 1.45 -7.77
CA HIS A 213 -15.63 0.34 -7.61
C HIS A 213 -16.33 -0.96 -7.16
N GLY A 214 -17.66 -1.07 -7.27
CA GLY A 214 -18.42 -2.24 -6.86
C GLY A 214 -17.87 -3.55 -7.44
N ALA A 215 -17.58 -3.60 -8.74
CA ALA A 215 -16.96 -4.75 -9.37
C ALA A 215 -15.56 -5.07 -8.82
N LEU A 216 -14.73 -4.06 -8.55
CA LEU A 216 -13.41 -4.24 -7.95
C LEU A 216 -13.53 -4.84 -6.54
N PHE A 217 -14.41 -4.31 -5.70
CA PHE A 217 -14.63 -4.83 -4.36
C PHE A 217 -15.20 -6.26 -4.37
N SER A 218 -16.07 -6.58 -5.32
CA SER A 218 -16.56 -7.95 -5.50
C SER A 218 -15.43 -8.92 -5.84
N ARG A 219 -14.51 -8.53 -6.72
CA ARG A 219 -13.34 -9.33 -7.05
C ARG A 219 -12.38 -9.49 -5.87
N ILE A 220 -12.17 -8.42 -5.07
CA ILE A 220 -11.36 -8.50 -3.85
C ILE A 220 -11.92 -9.54 -2.87
N VAL A 221 -13.23 -9.59 -2.69
CA VAL A 221 -13.91 -10.51 -1.76
C VAL A 221 -13.80 -11.98 -2.20
N GLU A 222 -13.50 -12.28 -3.46
CA GLU A 222 -13.36 -13.66 -3.95
C GLU A 222 -12.14 -14.37 -3.36
N THR A 223 -11.02 -13.67 -3.16
CA THR A 223 -9.75 -14.26 -2.70
C THR A 223 -9.09 -13.50 -1.54
N GLY A 224 -9.42 -12.23 -1.38
CA GLY A 224 -8.86 -11.32 -0.38
C GLY A 224 -9.86 -10.90 0.68
N LEU A 225 -9.74 -9.64 1.16
CA LEU A 225 -10.56 -9.11 2.25
C LEU A 225 -10.98 -7.65 2.04
N LEU A 226 -12.21 -7.33 2.47
CA LEU A 226 -12.62 -5.99 2.87
C LEU A 226 -12.61 -5.92 4.39
N VAL A 227 -12.00 -4.88 4.96
CA VAL A 227 -11.86 -4.69 6.41
C VAL A 227 -12.35 -3.31 6.80
N SER A 228 -13.11 -3.21 7.88
CA SER A 228 -13.60 -1.94 8.42
C SER A 228 -13.73 -1.96 9.94
N GLU A 229 -13.56 -0.82 10.60
CA GLU A 229 -13.92 -0.63 12.00
C GLU A 229 -15.40 -0.27 12.18
N TRP A 230 -16.04 0.22 11.11
CA TRP A 230 -17.45 0.60 11.16
C TRP A 230 -18.36 -0.58 10.87
N PRO A 231 -19.40 -0.77 11.70
CA PRO A 231 -20.39 -1.85 11.51
C PRO A 231 -21.07 -1.79 10.13
N PRO A 232 -21.63 -2.92 9.67
CA PRO A 232 -22.48 -2.95 8.48
C PRO A 232 -23.59 -1.88 8.54
N GLY A 233 -23.90 -1.29 7.40
CA GLY A 233 -24.87 -0.21 7.26
C GLY A 233 -24.30 1.19 7.49
N CYS A 234 -23.10 1.34 8.05
CA CYS A 234 -22.49 2.64 8.27
C CYS A 234 -22.09 3.31 6.95
N ALA A 235 -22.53 4.57 6.77
CA ALA A 235 -22.20 5.37 5.61
C ALA A 235 -20.74 5.91 5.64
N PRO A 236 -20.12 6.17 4.48
CA PRO A 236 -18.84 6.84 4.43
C PRO A 236 -18.99 8.31 4.85
N LEU A 237 -18.16 8.76 5.80
CA LEU A 237 -18.08 10.14 6.22
C LEU A 237 -16.67 10.68 5.97
N ARG A 238 -16.55 11.96 5.59
CA ARG A 238 -15.29 12.55 5.15
C ARG A 238 -14.13 12.36 6.15
N HIS A 239 -14.37 12.56 7.44
CA HIS A 239 -13.34 12.38 8.49
C HIS A 239 -12.92 10.93 8.66
N ARG A 240 -13.81 9.94 8.41
CA ARG A 240 -13.53 8.51 8.55
C ARG A 240 -12.43 8.02 7.62
N PHE A 241 -12.27 8.63 6.44
CA PHE A 241 -11.17 8.30 5.53
C PHE A 241 -9.80 8.60 6.14
N LEU A 242 -9.69 9.67 6.91
CA LEU A 242 -8.45 10.02 7.60
C LEU A 242 -8.20 9.10 8.80
N VAL A 243 -9.22 8.79 9.59
CA VAL A 243 -9.11 7.86 10.72
C VAL A 243 -8.68 6.47 10.25
N ARG A 244 -9.32 5.94 9.19
CA ARG A 244 -9.06 4.65 8.59
C ARG A 244 -7.59 4.46 8.16
N ASN A 245 -6.95 5.52 7.65
CA ASN A 245 -5.59 5.43 7.10
C ASN A 245 -4.55 4.91 8.11
N ARG A 246 -4.80 5.03 9.43
CA ARG A 246 -3.94 4.44 10.45
C ARG A 246 -3.93 2.91 10.39
N LEU A 247 -5.06 2.30 10.02
CA LEU A 247 -5.12 0.85 9.84
C LEU A 247 -4.37 0.38 8.61
N ILE A 248 -4.42 1.14 7.50
CA ILE A 248 -3.62 0.83 6.30
C ILE A 248 -2.14 0.78 6.68
N ALA A 249 -1.65 1.79 7.41
CA ALA A 249 -0.27 1.86 7.85
C ALA A 249 0.09 0.78 8.88
N ALA A 250 -0.81 0.49 9.83
CA ALA A 250 -0.54 -0.44 10.92
C ALA A 250 -0.54 -1.91 10.47
N LEU A 251 -1.47 -2.28 9.58
CA LEU A 251 -1.64 -3.66 9.09
C LEU A 251 -0.51 -4.10 8.14
N THR A 252 0.42 -3.21 7.78
CA THR A 252 1.44 -3.49 6.78
C THR A 252 2.85 -3.31 7.34
N ARG A 253 3.83 -3.96 6.71
CA ARG A 253 5.26 -3.82 7.06
C ARG A 253 5.84 -2.48 6.61
N GLY A 254 5.26 -1.88 5.54
CA GLY A 254 5.67 -0.58 5.03
C GLY A 254 4.60 0.01 4.10
N THR A 255 4.78 1.28 3.77
CA THR A 255 3.87 2.04 2.92
C THR A 255 4.61 2.63 1.74
N VAL A 256 4.16 2.30 0.52
CA VAL A 256 4.63 2.86 -0.75
C VAL A 256 3.69 3.99 -1.16
N VAL A 257 4.25 5.18 -1.40
CA VAL A 257 3.55 6.33 -1.98
C VAL A 257 3.94 6.44 -3.45
N VAL A 258 2.99 6.22 -4.36
CA VAL A 258 3.25 6.23 -5.80
C VAL A 258 3.12 7.64 -6.38
N GLU A 259 2.04 8.33 -6.10
CA GLU A 259 1.83 9.74 -6.44
C GLU A 259 1.16 10.48 -5.29
N ALA A 260 1.61 11.70 -5.03
CA ALA A 260 1.04 12.55 -4.01
C ALA A 260 1.15 14.03 -4.41
N ALA A 261 0.06 14.77 -4.43
CA ALA A 261 0.09 16.22 -4.45
C ALA A 261 0.59 16.78 -3.11
N ALA A 262 1.00 18.04 -3.05
CA ALA A 262 1.59 18.69 -1.87
C ALA A 262 0.73 18.57 -0.58
N ARG A 263 -0.59 18.45 -0.69
CA ARG A 263 -1.51 18.25 0.44
C ARG A 263 -2.44 17.07 0.14
N SER A 264 -1.94 15.85 0.29
CA SER A 264 -2.69 14.64 -0.06
C SER A 264 -2.92 13.73 1.14
N GLY A 265 -3.98 12.90 1.05
CA GLY A 265 -4.25 11.83 2.02
C GLY A 265 -3.14 10.77 2.07
N ALA A 266 -2.42 10.57 0.97
CA ALA A 266 -1.30 9.64 0.89
C ALA A 266 -0.12 10.07 1.78
N GLN A 267 0.23 11.38 1.80
CA GLN A 267 1.22 11.91 2.74
C GLN A 267 0.80 11.69 4.20
N ALA A 268 -0.50 11.86 4.50
CA ALA A 268 -1.00 11.59 5.84
C ALA A 268 -0.85 10.11 6.23
N THR A 269 -0.99 9.18 5.29
CA THR A 269 -0.74 7.74 5.53
C THR A 269 0.74 7.47 5.72
N ALA A 270 1.63 8.07 4.92
CA ALA A 270 3.08 7.96 5.06
C ALA A 270 3.56 8.45 6.44
N LYS A 271 3.09 9.62 6.89
CA LYS A 271 3.40 10.16 8.23
C LYS A 271 2.94 9.24 9.35
N ARG A 272 1.79 8.55 9.20
CA ARG A 272 1.34 7.55 10.17
C ARG A 272 2.23 6.31 10.16
N ALA A 273 2.59 5.82 8.98
CA ALA A 273 3.51 4.69 8.85
C ALA A 273 4.83 4.99 9.58
N HIS A 274 5.41 6.15 9.34
CA HIS A 274 6.64 6.59 10.02
C HIS A 274 6.48 6.64 11.55
N ARG A 275 5.40 7.24 12.07
CA ARG A 275 5.11 7.29 13.52
C ARG A 275 4.93 5.91 14.15
N LEU A 276 4.49 4.92 13.38
CA LEU A 276 4.35 3.53 13.81
C LEU A 276 5.64 2.72 13.64
N GLY A 277 6.75 3.36 13.26
CA GLY A 277 8.02 2.68 12.99
C GLY A 277 7.97 1.77 11.76
N ARG A 278 7.03 2.04 10.82
CA ARG A 278 6.92 1.31 9.56
C ARG A 278 7.74 2.00 8.47
N GLN A 279 8.32 1.20 7.59
CA GLN A 279 9.07 1.73 6.46
C GLN A 279 8.20 2.59 5.55
N VAL A 280 8.66 3.79 5.22
CA VAL A 280 8.06 4.67 4.21
C VAL A 280 8.88 4.58 2.94
N MET A 281 8.21 4.29 1.84
CA MET A 281 8.81 4.13 0.52
C MET A 281 8.11 5.05 -0.46
N VAL A 282 8.85 5.60 -1.40
CA VAL A 282 8.31 6.61 -2.33
C VAL A 282 8.78 6.31 -3.75
N VAL A 283 7.85 6.28 -4.67
CA VAL A 283 8.14 6.18 -6.10
C VAL A 283 8.50 7.58 -6.61
N PRO A 284 9.63 7.75 -7.30
CA PRO A 284 9.98 9.02 -7.93
C PRO A 284 9.06 9.30 -9.11
N GLY A 285 8.79 10.57 -9.37
CA GLY A 285 7.99 10.99 -10.50
C GLY A 285 8.59 12.20 -11.20
N PRO A 286 8.01 12.64 -12.35
CA PRO A 286 8.51 13.79 -13.08
C PRO A 286 8.49 15.06 -12.21
N VAL A 287 9.60 15.81 -12.19
CA VAL A 287 9.74 17.05 -11.40
C VAL A 287 8.75 18.15 -11.82
N THR A 288 8.21 18.05 -13.04
CA THR A 288 7.21 18.97 -13.60
C THR A 288 5.77 18.59 -13.26
N SER A 289 5.56 17.40 -12.65
CA SER A 289 4.21 16.92 -12.31
C SER A 289 3.78 17.40 -10.92
N ALA A 290 2.62 18.06 -10.84
CA ALA A 290 2.01 18.42 -9.56
C ALA A 290 1.68 17.20 -8.69
N MET A 291 1.48 16.01 -9.30
CA MET A 291 1.21 14.76 -8.59
C MET A 291 2.46 14.12 -7.99
N SER A 292 3.65 14.61 -8.32
CA SER A 292 4.92 14.13 -7.76
C SER A 292 5.46 15.01 -6.62
N ILE A 293 4.91 16.21 -6.42
CA ILE A 293 5.42 17.19 -5.44
C ILE A 293 5.48 16.58 -4.03
N GLY A 294 4.40 15.93 -3.58
CA GLY A 294 4.36 15.34 -2.25
C GLY A 294 5.30 14.14 -2.10
N CYS A 295 5.58 13.41 -3.17
CA CYS A 295 6.61 12.36 -3.19
C CYS A 295 8.00 12.97 -3.02
N HIS A 296 8.31 14.06 -3.74
CA HIS A 296 9.58 14.75 -3.62
C HIS A 296 9.76 15.39 -2.24
N GLU A 297 8.70 15.94 -1.64
CA GLU A 297 8.72 16.45 -0.27
C GLU A 297 9.06 15.36 0.73
N LEU A 298 8.43 14.19 0.66
CA LEU A 298 8.73 13.04 1.52
C LEU A 298 10.17 12.54 1.37
N LEU A 299 10.73 12.53 0.15
CA LEU A 299 12.11 12.11 -0.09
C LEU A 299 13.14 13.13 0.41
N ARG A 300 12.78 14.41 0.51
CA ARG A 300 13.66 15.48 1.00
C ARG A 300 13.54 15.72 2.51
N ASP A 301 12.49 15.19 3.12
CA ASP A 301 12.24 15.30 4.55
C ASP A 301 13.01 14.18 5.27
N GLU A 302 14.16 14.54 5.87
CA GLU A 302 15.00 13.59 6.61
C GLU A 302 14.25 12.96 7.79
N GLU A 303 13.33 13.69 8.42
CA GLU A 303 12.50 13.18 9.52
C GLU A 303 11.49 12.14 9.04
N ALA A 304 11.07 12.21 7.78
CA ALA A 304 10.16 11.22 7.22
C ALA A 304 10.83 9.85 7.00
N GLY A 305 12.16 9.79 6.92
CA GLY A 305 12.94 8.57 6.74
C GLY A 305 12.53 7.77 5.50
N ALA A 306 12.09 8.46 4.44
CA ALA A 306 11.53 7.83 3.26
C ALA A 306 12.63 7.31 2.32
N THR A 307 12.46 6.08 1.83
CA THR A 307 13.37 5.45 0.87
C THR A 307 12.78 5.49 -0.53
N LEU A 308 13.59 5.83 -1.53
CA LEU A 308 13.20 5.74 -2.94
C LEU A 308 13.09 4.28 -3.37
N VAL A 309 11.98 3.93 -4.02
CA VAL A 309 11.77 2.62 -4.63
C VAL A 309 11.35 2.77 -6.09
N ALA A 310 11.92 1.95 -6.97
CA ALA A 310 11.63 1.96 -8.41
C ALA A 310 11.05 0.63 -8.91
N SER A 311 10.93 -0.38 -8.03
CA SER A 311 10.42 -1.71 -8.37
C SER A 311 9.89 -2.44 -7.15
N ALA A 312 9.12 -3.51 -7.34
CA ALA A 312 8.67 -4.39 -6.26
C ALA A 312 9.86 -5.06 -5.53
N ALA A 313 10.98 -5.31 -6.22
CA ALA A 313 12.18 -5.85 -5.59
C ALA A 313 12.73 -4.90 -4.52
N HIS A 314 12.83 -3.59 -4.82
CA HIS A 314 13.25 -2.58 -3.84
C HIS A 314 12.25 -2.46 -2.67
N VAL A 315 10.95 -2.62 -2.94
CA VAL A 315 9.92 -2.62 -1.88
C VAL A 315 10.13 -3.81 -0.96
N ILE A 316 10.30 -5.01 -1.52
CA ILE A 316 10.47 -6.24 -0.75
C ILE A 316 11.78 -6.21 0.05
N GLU A 317 12.87 -5.72 -0.52
CA GLU A 317 14.15 -5.54 0.18
C GLU A 317 13.99 -4.63 1.41
N ALA A 318 13.22 -3.54 1.27
CA ALA A 318 13.01 -2.56 2.36
C ALA A 318 12.15 -3.11 3.51
N VAL A 319 11.24 -4.07 3.27
CA VAL A 319 10.27 -4.56 4.28
C VAL A 319 10.38 -6.05 4.56
N GLY A 320 11.14 -6.78 3.78
CA GLY A 320 11.30 -8.23 3.88
C GLY A 320 12.17 -8.68 5.04
N GLY A 321 12.30 -9.99 5.19
CA GLY A 321 13.18 -10.60 6.18
C GLY A 321 14.65 -10.52 5.74
N ILE A 322 15.53 -10.13 6.66
CA ILE A 322 16.97 -10.10 6.42
C ILE A 322 17.47 -11.48 5.98
N GLY A 323 18.12 -11.54 4.81
CA GLY A 323 18.69 -12.77 4.26
C GLY A 323 17.69 -13.68 3.53
N ILE A 324 16.38 -13.33 3.51
CA ILE A 324 15.33 -14.12 2.84
C ILE A 324 14.81 -13.39 1.60
N ASP A 325 14.55 -12.10 1.73
CA ASP A 325 13.88 -11.26 0.72
C ASP A 325 14.86 -10.25 0.08
N LEU A 326 16.06 -10.68 -0.26
CA LEU A 326 17.03 -9.82 -0.96
C LEU A 326 16.57 -9.57 -2.40
N ALA A 327 16.65 -8.32 -2.84
CA ALA A 327 16.50 -8.00 -4.24
C ALA A 327 17.64 -8.68 -5.03
N GLY A 328 17.28 -9.43 -6.07
CA GLY A 328 18.27 -9.88 -7.05
C GLY A 328 18.97 -8.67 -7.69
N PRO A 329 20.13 -8.86 -8.33
CA PRO A 329 20.72 -7.78 -9.11
C PRO A 329 19.66 -7.22 -10.06
N PRO A 330 19.57 -5.87 -10.19
CA PRO A 330 18.57 -5.28 -11.06
C PRO A 330 18.71 -5.88 -12.46
N ASP A 331 17.58 -6.32 -13.02
CA ASP A 331 17.51 -6.60 -14.46
C ASP A 331 17.86 -5.29 -15.17
N LYS A 332 19.13 -5.13 -15.48
CA LYS A 332 19.55 -4.05 -16.35
C LYS A 332 18.85 -4.34 -17.67
N PRO A 333 18.02 -3.44 -18.20
CA PRO A 333 17.61 -3.58 -19.57
C PRO A 333 18.90 -3.67 -20.40
N THR A 334 19.17 -4.85 -20.94
CA THR A 334 20.30 -5.07 -21.81
C THR A 334 20.00 -4.32 -23.10
N GLY A 335 20.41 -3.06 -23.14
CA GLY A 335 20.46 -2.31 -24.39
C GLY A 335 21.48 -2.97 -25.32
N PRO A 336 21.37 -2.77 -26.63
CA PRO A 336 22.31 -3.33 -27.59
C PRO A 336 23.79 -2.96 -27.30
N ARG A 337 24.02 -2.00 -26.39
CA ARG A 337 25.37 -1.54 -25.97
C ARG A 337 25.83 -2.16 -24.65
N ASP A 338 24.89 -2.74 -23.88
CA ASP A 338 25.22 -3.37 -22.60
C ASP A 338 25.89 -4.72 -22.88
N GLY A 339 27.05 -4.92 -22.30
CA GLY A 339 27.88 -6.11 -22.57
C GLY A 339 29.00 -5.92 -23.60
N LEU A 340 29.13 -4.73 -24.20
CA LEU A 340 30.29 -4.39 -25.00
C LEU A 340 31.53 -4.23 -24.10
N SER A 341 32.67 -4.76 -24.57
CA SER A 341 33.95 -4.42 -23.94
C SER A 341 34.27 -2.91 -24.10
N ASP A 342 35.10 -2.35 -23.23
CA ASP A 342 35.50 -0.94 -23.29
C ASP A 342 36.05 -0.55 -24.66
N LEU A 343 36.76 -1.45 -25.29
CA LEU A 343 37.26 -1.26 -26.65
C LEU A 343 36.15 -1.20 -27.69
N ALA A 344 35.18 -2.15 -27.59
CA ALA A 344 34.01 -2.18 -28.49
C ALA A 344 33.13 -0.93 -28.34
N ALA A 345 32.93 -0.45 -27.11
CA ALA A 345 32.20 0.77 -26.83
C ALA A 345 32.90 2.01 -27.44
N ARG A 346 34.21 2.16 -27.26
CA ARG A 346 35.00 3.26 -27.86
C ARG A 346 34.98 3.25 -29.38
N VAL A 347 35.08 2.08 -30.00
CA VAL A 347 35.04 1.94 -31.47
C VAL A 347 33.63 2.28 -31.97
N LEU A 348 32.58 1.84 -31.29
CA LEU A 348 31.18 2.16 -31.61
C LEU A 348 30.92 3.68 -31.51
N ASP A 349 31.43 4.34 -30.47
CA ASP A 349 31.31 5.80 -30.27
C ASP A 349 32.08 6.61 -31.31
N ALA A 350 33.16 6.03 -31.86
CA ALA A 350 33.93 6.62 -32.97
C ALA A 350 33.21 6.52 -34.33
N CYS A 351 32.21 5.63 -34.48
CA CYS A 351 31.50 5.42 -35.73
C CYS A 351 30.52 6.58 -36.03
N PRO A 352 30.61 7.20 -37.21
CA PRO A 352 29.73 8.30 -37.60
C PRO A 352 28.31 7.78 -37.98
N VAL A 353 27.33 8.67 -37.86
CA VAL A 353 25.92 8.36 -38.16
C VAL A 353 25.64 8.31 -39.67
N ARG A 354 26.26 9.17 -40.46
CA ARG A 354 25.89 9.38 -41.88
C ARG A 354 26.89 8.88 -42.89
N THR A 355 28.16 9.15 -42.71
CA THR A 355 29.21 8.89 -43.69
C THR A 355 30.15 7.80 -43.21
N GLY A 356 30.32 6.72 -43.98
CA GLY A 356 31.26 5.67 -43.61
C GLY A 356 32.71 6.16 -43.55
N VAL A 357 33.47 5.70 -42.56
CA VAL A 357 34.89 6.02 -42.38
C VAL A 357 35.74 4.75 -42.34
N SER A 358 37.00 4.87 -42.71
CA SER A 358 37.95 3.74 -42.72
C SER A 358 38.33 3.29 -41.31
N PRO A 359 38.78 2.03 -41.13
CA PRO A 359 39.27 1.52 -39.86
C PRO A 359 40.40 2.34 -39.25
N GLU A 360 41.29 2.90 -40.06
CA GLU A 360 42.40 3.74 -39.60
C GLU A 360 41.89 5.02 -38.95
N ARG A 361 40.84 5.60 -39.54
CA ARG A 361 40.22 6.81 -38.97
C ARG A 361 39.45 6.52 -37.69
N LEU A 362 38.78 5.37 -37.63
CA LEU A 362 38.14 4.91 -36.38
C LEU A 362 39.17 4.68 -35.28
N ALA A 363 40.29 4.06 -35.58
CA ALA A 363 41.40 3.84 -34.66
C ALA A 363 41.95 5.16 -34.09
N ALA A 364 42.16 6.15 -34.97
CA ALA A 364 42.60 7.47 -34.55
C ALA A 364 41.59 8.19 -33.62
N ILE A 365 40.27 8.06 -33.88
CA ILE A 365 39.24 8.68 -33.06
C ILE A 365 39.05 7.91 -31.73
N ALA A 366 39.05 6.57 -31.78
CA ALA A 366 38.88 5.71 -30.60
C ALA A 366 40.13 5.63 -29.71
N GLY A 367 41.28 6.14 -30.17
CA GLY A 367 42.54 6.09 -29.43
C GLY A 367 43.05 4.66 -29.21
N CYS A 368 43.01 3.83 -30.26
CA CYS A 368 43.42 2.42 -30.22
C CYS A 368 44.15 2.00 -31.52
N ASP A 369 44.69 0.78 -31.55
CA ASP A 369 45.33 0.24 -32.73
C ASP A 369 44.35 -0.16 -33.83
N VAL A 370 44.71 -0.06 -35.10
CA VAL A 370 43.87 -0.44 -36.24
C VAL A 370 43.50 -1.92 -36.22
N LEU A 371 44.40 -2.78 -35.76
CA LEU A 371 44.10 -4.22 -35.61
C LEU A 371 43.06 -4.50 -34.53
N GLU A 372 43.03 -3.70 -33.48
CA GLU A 372 41.99 -3.79 -32.42
C GLU A 372 40.62 -3.40 -32.97
N VAL A 373 40.57 -2.33 -33.79
CA VAL A 373 39.33 -1.91 -34.49
C VAL A 373 38.83 -3.03 -35.41
N LEU A 374 39.70 -3.61 -36.25
CA LEU A 374 39.38 -4.68 -37.17
C LEU A 374 38.88 -5.96 -36.47
N ARG A 375 39.32 -6.23 -35.23
CA ARG A 375 38.83 -7.36 -34.42
C ARG A 375 37.43 -7.14 -33.86
N VAL A 376 37.07 -5.90 -33.57
CA VAL A 376 35.82 -5.54 -32.91
C VAL A 376 34.66 -5.29 -33.89
N LEU A 377 34.96 -4.71 -35.07
CA LEU A 377 33.95 -4.35 -36.07
C LEU A 377 33.04 -5.50 -36.49
N PRO A 378 33.52 -6.74 -36.74
CA PRO A 378 32.63 -7.85 -37.09
C PRO A 378 31.62 -8.20 -35.98
N ALA A 379 32.03 -8.12 -34.72
CA ALA A 379 31.13 -8.36 -33.59
C ALA A 379 30.09 -7.26 -33.45
N LEU A 380 30.46 -6.00 -33.68
CA LEU A 380 29.51 -4.88 -33.68
C LEU A 380 28.54 -4.92 -34.87
N GLU A 381 29.00 -5.42 -36.05
CA GLU A 381 28.15 -5.62 -37.21
C GLU A 381 27.14 -6.75 -36.98
N LEU A 382 27.58 -7.87 -36.39
CA LEU A 382 26.71 -8.99 -36.04
C LEU A 382 25.67 -8.59 -35.02
N ALA A 383 25.97 -7.62 -34.15
CA ALA A 383 25.05 -7.03 -33.18
C ALA A 383 24.14 -5.94 -33.79
N ASP A 384 24.13 -5.73 -35.09
CA ASP A 384 23.37 -4.67 -35.78
C ASP A 384 23.70 -3.24 -35.28
N LEU A 385 24.89 -3.00 -34.71
CA LEU A 385 25.30 -1.71 -34.17
C LEU A 385 26.04 -0.84 -35.20
N VAL A 386 26.79 -1.46 -36.11
CA VAL A 386 27.48 -0.81 -37.20
C VAL A 386 27.19 -1.51 -38.52
N GLN A 387 27.43 -0.83 -39.65
CA GLN A 387 27.29 -1.43 -40.98
C GLN A 387 28.42 -0.94 -41.91
N TRP A 388 28.84 -1.81 -42.80
CA TRP A 388 29.74 -1.47 -43.91
C TRP A 388 28.96 -0.83 -45.07
N THR A 389 29.40 0.31 -45.59
CA THR A 389 28.73 1.07 -46.65
C THR A 389 29.40 0.93 -48.05
N GLY A 390 30.35 0.02 -48.22
CA GLY A 390 31.16 -0.10 -49.42
C GLY A 390 32.37 0.86 -49.46
N SER A 391 32.34 1.93 -48.68
CA SER A 391 33.41 2.93 -48.57
C SER A 391 33.94 3.13 -47.13
N GLY A 392 33.28 2.53 -46.13
CA GLY A 392 33.69 2.64 -44.75
C GLY A 392 32.58 2.20 -43.78
N TRP A 393 32.87 2.22 -42.47
CA TRP A 393 32.02 1.83 -41.39
C TRP A 393 31.24 3.02 -40.83
N ARG A 394 29.95 2.81 -40.52
CA ARG A 394 29.08 3.79 -39.83
C ARG A 394 28.14 3.07 -38.84
N LEU A 395 27.47 3.86 -38.00
CA LEU A 395 26.42 3.33 -37.15
C LEU A 395 25.27 2.75 -38.02
N ALA A 396 24.75 1.59 -37.63
CA ALA A 396 23.57 1.03 -38.23
C ALA A 396 22.34 1.93 -37.97
N PRO A 397 21.38 2.08 -38.91
CA PRO A 397 20.19 2.83 -38.71
C PRO A 397 19.34 2.17 -37.62
N VAL A 398 18.80 2.96 -36.68
CA VAL A 398 17.88 2.46 -35.66
C VAL A 398 16.60 1.96 -36.33
N LYS A 399 16.37 0.65 -36.33
CA LYS A 399 15.10 0.07 -36.79
C LYS A 399 13.98 0.65 -35.89
N ARG A 400 13.08 1.47 -36.44
CA ARG A 400 11.87 1.88 -35.72
C ARG A 400 10.97 0.66 -35.56
N ALA A 401 10.47 0.42 -34.36
CA ALA A 401 9.46 -0.60 -34.10
C ALA A 401 8.22 -0.27 -34.95
N GLY A 402 8.08 -0.92 -36.11
CA GLY A 402 7.02 -0.67 -37.07
C GLY A 402 7.30 -1.13 -38.51
N ASP A 403 8.57 -1.35 -38.90
CA ASP A 403 8.92 -1.77 -40.26
C ASP A 403 9.24 -3.27 -40.37
N GLY A 404 8.26 -4.12 -40.12
CA GLY A 404 8.47 -5.56 -40.18
C GLY A 404 7.19 -6.37 -40.30
N ALA A 405 6.46 -6.20 -41.39
CA ALA A 405 5.65 -7.26 -41.96
C ALA A 405 5.61 -7.09 -43.48
N PRO A 406 6.31 -7.92 -44.27
CA PRO A 406 5.92 -8.15 -45.63
C PRO A 406 4.73 -9.09 -45.63
N GLY A 407 3.71 -8.81 -46.47
CA GLY A 407 2.45 -9.49 -46.69
C GLY A 407 2.55 -10.96 -47.12
#